data_d07f12054fb871c78cdeaba9bda04af4
#
_entry.id   d07f12054fb871c78cdeaba9bda04af4
#
_cell.length_a   1.000
_cell.length_b   1.000
_cell.length_c   1.000
_cell.angle_alpha   90.00
_cell.angle_beta   90.00
_cell.angle_gamma   90.00
#
_symmetry.space_group_name_H-M   'P 1'
#
loop_
_entity.id
_entity.type
_entity.pdbx_description
1 polymer ?
#
loop_
_entity_poly.entity_id
_entity_poly.type
_entity_poly.pdbx_seq_one_letter_code
_entity_poly.pdbx_strand_id
1 'polypeptide(L)'
;MIKSAMRPVHPGEILFEEFMKPAEPPINANMLAKALEVPANRITAIIEGQRGITGDTAVRLATFFDTTAEFWMNLQKTYELRFAEQALLGKVRKHIEQHRGALIRA
;
A
#
# COMPACT_ATOMS: atom_id res chain seq x y z
N MET A 1 14.91 -4.08 4.80
CA MET A 1 14.30 -5.38 4.93
C MET A 1 12.95 -5.32 5.60
N ILE A 2 12.00 -5.94 5.02
CA ILE A 2 10.63 -5.87 5.53
C ILE A 2 10.40 -6.96 6.55
N LYS A 3 9.96 -6.59 7.71
CA LYS A 3 9.71 -7.55 8.77
C LYS A 3 8.25 -7.71 8.94
N SER A 4 7.61 -8.36 8.07
CA SER A 4 6.23 -8.13 8.01
C SER A 4 5.32 -9.22 8.38
N ALA A 5 5.81 -10.34 8.86
CA ALA A 5 4.89 -11.39 9.27
C ALA A 5 3.95 -10.89 10.36
N MET A 6 4.42 -9.90 11.14
CA MET A 6 3.71 -9.41 12.32
C MET A 6 2.88 -8.17 12.07
N ARG A 7 3.09 -7.48 10.98
CA ARG A 7 2.35 -6.26 10.72
C ARG A 7 2.16 -6.05 9.23
N PRO A 8 1.09 -5.35 8.84
CA PRO A 8 0.94 -4.97 7.44
C PRO A 8 2.03 -3.98 7.04
N VAL A 9 2.52 -4.12 5.82
CA VAL A 9 3.54 -3.22 5.29
C VAL A 9 2.89 -2.24 4.34
N HIS A 10 2.93 -0.95 4.67
CA HIS A 10 2.33 0.08 3.85
C HIS A 10 3.14 0.25 2.56
N PRO A 11 2.49 0.43 1.40
CA PRO A 11 3.22 0.64 0.14
C PRO A 11 4.20 1.80 0.17
N GLY A 12 3.92 2.82 0.98
CA GLY A 12 4.83 3.95 1.14
C GLY A 12 6.17 3.57 1.72
N GLU A 13 6.19 2.56 2.56
CA GLU A 13 7.44 2.05 3.12
C GLU A 13 8.28 1.42 2.02
N ILE A 14 7.66 0.64 1.14
CA ILE A 14 8.35 0.04 0.00
C ILE A 14 8.86 1.13 -0.95
N LEU A 15 8.00 2.11 -1.23
CA LEU A 15 8.38 3.22 -2.10
C LEU A 15 9.65 3.91 -1.57
N PHE A 16 9.66 4.24 -0.29
CA PHE A 16 10.78 4.97 0.29
C PHE A 16 12.03 4.09 0.40
N GLU A 17 11.90 2.90 1.01
CA GLU A 17 13.06 2.08 1.33
C GLU A 17 13.67 1.39 0.12
N GLU A 18 12.86 1.01 -0.85
CA GLU A 18 13.34 0.19 -1.96
C GLU A 18 13.56 1.00 -3.25
N PHE A 19 12.95 2.17 -3.38
CA PHE A 19 13.01 2.92 -4.63
C PHE A 19 13.59 4.32 -4.48
N MET A 20 13.29 5.02 -3.39
CA MET A 20 13.74 6.41 -3.25
C MET A 20 15.09 6.51 -2.57
N LYS A 21 15.21 5.87 -1.42
CA LYS A 21 16.42 5.95 -0.61
C LYS A 21 17.63 5.34 -1.31
N PRO A 22 17.53 4.17 -1.97
CA PRO A 22 18.71 3.57 -2.63
C PRO A 22 19.06 4.20 -3.97
N ALA A 23 18.25 5.11 -4.50
CA ALA A 23 18.58 5.75 -5.78
C ALA A 23 19.88 6.55 -5.68
N GLU A 24 20.57 6.73 -6.81
CA GLU A 24 21.85 7.43 -6.86
C GLU A 24 21.76 8.62 -7.80
N PRO A 25 21.65 9.86 -7.31
CA PRO A 25 21.53 10.20 -5.88
C PRO A 25 20.16 9.89 -5.32
N PRO A 26 20.00 9.85 -4.00
CA PRO A 26 18.69 9.55 -3.40
C PRO A 26 17.63 10.54 -3.83
N ILE A 27 16.41 10.01 -3.97
CA ILE A 27 15.26 10.80 -4.40
C ILE A 27 14.45 11.16 -3.16
N ASN A 28 14.14 12.45 -2.99
CA ASN A 28 13.27 12.86 -1.90
C ASN A 28 11.84 13.07 -2.42
N ALA A 29 10.91 13.33 -1.49
CA ALA A 29 9.50 13.45 -1.83
C ALA A 29 9.22 14.59 -2.80
N ASN A 30 9.89 15.73 -2.61
CA ASN A 30 9.68 16.86 -3.51
C ASN A 30 10.14 16.57 -4.93
N MET A 31 11.29 15.93 -5.06
CA MET A 31 11.82 15.55 -6.36
C MET A 31 10.88 14.58 -7.06
N LEU A 32 10.41 13.59 -6.34
CA LEU A 32 9.53 12.60 -6.93
C LEU A 32 8.19 13.22 -7.33
N ALA A 33 7.61 14.03 -6.46
CA ALA A 33 6.35 14.68 -6.74
C ALA A 33 6.44 15.53 -8.01
N LYS A 34 7.52 16.26 -8.16
CA LYS A 34 7.72 17.08 -9.34
C LYS A 34 7.82 16.22 -10.60
N ALA A 35 8.58 15.14 -10.52
CA ALA A 35 8.72 14.23 -11.67
C ALA A 35 7.39 13.58 -12.05
N LEU A 36 6.55 13.26 -11.08
CA LEU A 36 5.26 12.63 -11.30
C LEU A 36 4.15 13.64 -11.61
N GLU A 37 4.44 14.93 -11.50
CA GLU A 37 3.45 16.01 -11.67
C GLU A 37 2.28 15.88 -10.71
N VAL A 38 2.60 15.67 -9.44
CA VAL A 38 1.60 15.62 -8.37
C VAL A 38 2.05 16.56 -7.26
N PRO A 39 1.13 16.96 -6.38
CA PRO A 39 1.53 17.79 -5.22
C PRO A 39 2.49 17.02 -4.30
N ALA A 40 3.43 17.73 -3.70
CA ALA A 40 4.43 17.10 -2.83
C ALA A 40 3.78 16.38 -1.66
N ASN A 41 2.68 16.90 -1.12
CA ASN A 41 2.02 16.28 0.02
C ASN A 41 1.38 14.94 -0.33
N ARG A 42 1.11 14.67 -1.62
CA ARG A 42 0.64 13.34 -2.01
C ARG A 42 1.73 12.29 -1.71
N ILE A 43 2.96 12.60 -2.09
CA ILE A 43 4.07 11.66 -1.89
C ILE A 43 4.41 11.54 -0.40
N THR A 44 4.50 12.66 0.29
CA THR A 44 4.80 12.65 1.73
C THR A 44 3.76 11.83 2.50
N ALA A 45 2.48 12.03 2.18
CA ALA A 45 1.42 11.30 2.87
C ALA A 45 1.50 9.80 2.61
N ILE A 46 1.87 9.40 1.40
CA ILE A 46 2.03 7.99 1.08
C ILE A 46 3.20 7.39 1.87
N ILE A 47 4.34 8.10 1.88
CA ILE A 47 5.52 7.61 2.61
C ILE A 47 5.21 7.47 4.11
N GLU A 48 4.45 8.38 4.66
CA GLU A 48 4.11 8.37 6.08
C GLU A 48 2.95 7.43 6.41
N GLY A 49 2.41 6.73 5.43
CA GLY A 49 1.34 5.76 5.68
C GLY A 49 -0.02 6.38 5.88
N GLN A 50 -0.17 7.67 5.59
CA GLN A 50 -1.44 8.39 5.79
C GLN A 50 -2.33 8.32 4.57
N ARG A 51 -1.79 7.87 3.45
CA ARG A 51 -2.53 7.81 2.19
C ARG A 51 -2.09 6.56 1.43
N GLY A 52 -3.05 5.89 0.79
CA GLY A 52 -2.75 4.72 -0.02
C GLY A 52 -2.40 5.07 -1.45
N ILE A 53 -2.04 4.05 -2.21
CA ILE A 53 -1.73 4.19 -3.62
C ILE A 53 -2.99 3.90 -4.42
N THR A 54 -3.43 4.89 -5.19
CA THR A 54 -4.57 4.74 -6.09
C THR A 54 -4.06 4.36 -7.48
N GLY A 55 -5.00 4.02 -8.37
CA GLY A 55 -4.64 3.72 -9.75
C GLY A 55 -3.84 4.82 -10.42
N ASP A 56 -4.25 6.08 -10.21
CA ASP A 56 -3.54 7.22 -10.77
C ASP A 56 -2.08 7.25 -10.31
N THR A 57 -1.86 7.13 -9.02
CA THR A 57 -0.51 7.15 -8.47
C THR A 57 0.29 5.93 -8.94
N ALA A 58 -0.35 4.77 -9.01
CA ALA A 58 0.31 3.54 -9.46
C ALA A 58 0.85 3.67 -10.88
N VAL A 59 0.06 4.27 -11.78
CA VAL A 59 0.51 4.46 -13.16
C VAL A 59 1.68 5.43 -13.22
N ARG A 60 1.64 6.50 -12.45
CA ARG A 60 2.72 7.48 -12.42
C ARG A 60 4.01 6.87 -11.86
N LEU A 61 3.91 6.13 -10.78
CA LEU A 61 5.08 5.46 -10.18
C LEU A 61 5.65 4.41 -11.12
N ALA A 62 4.77 3.64 -11.76
CA ALA A 62 5.21 2.61 -12.70
C ALA A 62 5.98 3.22 -13.87
N THR A 63 5.51 4.35 -14.37
CA THR A 63 6.16 5.04 -15.49
C THR A 63 7.53 5.57 -15.08
N PHE A 64 7.63 6.16 -13.90
CA PHE A 64 8.89 6.76 -13.47
C PHE A 64 9.93 5.70 -13.12
N PHE A 65 9.53 4.65 -12.39
CA PHE A 65 10.46 3.63 -11.91
C PHE A 65 10.59 2.43 -12.87
N ASP A 66 9.90 2.47 -13.99
CA ASP A 66 9.93 1.38 -14.97
C ASP A 66 9.49 0.06 -14.35
N THR A 67 8.39 0.12 -13.63
CA THR A 67 7.72 -1.05 -13.07
C THR A 67 6.34 -1.13 -13.71
N THR A 68 5.48 -2.00 -13.15
CA THR A 68 4.10 -2.07 -13.62
C THR A 68 3.19 -1.39 -12.62
N ALA A 69 2.06 -0.89 -13.09
CA ALA A 69 1.06 -0.33 -12.18
C ALA A 69 0.50 -1.41 -11.26
N GLU A 70 0.39 -2.64 -11.78
CA GLU A 70 -0.06 -3.77 -11.00
C GLU A 70 0.83 -4.04 -9.80
N PHE A 71 2.14 -3.87 -9.96
CA PHE A 71 3.06 -4.03 -8.83
C PHE A 71 2.64 -3.13 -7.65
N TRP A 72 2.40 -1.85 -7.95
CA TRP A 72 2.04 -0.88 -6.90
C TRP A 72 0.65 -1.17 -6.33
N MET A 73 -0.29 -1.54 -7.18
CA MET A 73 -1.63 -1.87 -6.71
C MET A 73 -1.65 -3.16 -5.90
N ASN A 74 -0.79 -4.11 -6.24
CA ASN A 74 -0.68 -5.34 -5.45
C ASN A 74 -0.13 -5.06 -4.05
N LEU A 75 0.82 -4.14 -3.93
CA LEU A 75 1.29 -3.73 -2.61
C LEU A 75 0.16 -3.12 -1.78
N GLN A 76 -0.65 -2.28 -2.41
CA GLN A 76 -1.76 -1.64 -1.73
C GLN A 76 -2.82 -2.67 -1.32
N LYS A 77 -3.16 -3.57 -2.21
CA LYS A 77 -4.14 -4.61 -1.96
C LYS A 77 -3.70 -5.49 -0.80
N THR A 78 -2.46 -5.92 -0.82
CA THR A 78 -1.93 -6.78 0.23
C THR A 78 -1.96 -6.08 1.59
N TYR A 79 -1.58 -4.80 1.61
CA TYR A 79 -1.62 -4.02 2.83
C TYR A 79 -3.04 -3.94 3.39
N GLU A 80 -4.00 -3.61 2.54
CA GLU A 80 -5.38 -3.44 2.97
C GLU A 80 -5.97 -4.75 3.49
N LEU A 81 -5.69 -5.84 2.79
CA LEU A 81 -6.19 -7.14 3.22
C LEU A 81 -5.59 -7.58 4.55
N ARG A 82 -4.29 -7.42 4.71
CA ARG A 82 -3.64 -7.78 5.97
C ARG A 82 -4.12 -6.94 7.13
N PHE A 83 -4.29 -5.64 6.87
CA PHE A 83 -4.80 -4.74 7.88
C PHE A 83 -6.22 -5.14 8.31
N ALA A 84 -7.07 -5.41 7.34
CA ALA A 84 -8.45 -5.78 7.62
C ALA A 84 -8.54 -7.13 8.32
N GLU A 85 -7.71 -8.08 7.90
CA GLU A 85 -7.69 -9.40 8.54
C GLU A 85 -7.34 -9.30 10.02
N GLN A 86 -6.35 -8.47 10.34
CA GLN A 86 -5.98 -8.28 11.74
C GLN A 86 -7.07 -7.58 12.53
N ALA A 87 -7.73 -6.61 11.91
CA ALA A 87 -8.78 -5.85 12.57
C ALA A 87 -10.02 -6.70 12.82
N LEU A 88 -10.26 -7.70 11.97
CA LEU A 88 -11.48 -8.51 12.05
C LEU A 88 -11.27 -9.87 12.73
N LEU A 89 -10.14 -10.05 13.40
CA LEU A 89 -9.92 -11.30 14.11
C LEU A 89 -10.88 -11.43 15.31
N GLY A 90 -11.19 -12.65 15.64
CA GLY A 90 -11.98 -12.94 16.85
C GLY A 90 -13.47 -12.79 16.66
N LYS A 91 -14.09 -11.92 17.45
CA LYS A 91 -15.54 -11.86 17.54
C LYS A 91 -16.26 -11.61 16.23
N VAL A 92 -15.77 -10.66 15.47
CA VAL A 92 -16.46 -10.29 14.24
C VAL A 92 -16.43 -11.44 13.25
N ARG A 93 -15.32 -12.11 13.16
CA ARG A 93 -15.19 -13.25 12.27
C ARG A 93 -16.17 -14.36 12.64
N LYS A 94 -16.23 -14.70 13.92
CA LYS A 94 -17.15 -15.72 14.39
C LYS A 94 -18.59 -15.34 14.14
N HIS A 95 -18.91 -14.08 14.39
CA HIS A 95 -20.25 -13.55 14.15
C HIS A 95 -20.67 -13.76 12.70
N ILE A 96 -19.77 -13.39 11.78
CA ILE A 96 -20.05 -13.53 10.35
C ILE A 96 -20.24 -14.99 9.98
N GLU A 97 -19.38 -15.86 10.47
CA GLU A 97 -19.45 -17.29 10.15
C GLU A 97 -20.77 -17.91 10.65
N GLN A 98 -21.21 -17.51 11.83
CA GLN A 98 -22.46 -18.00 12.37
C GLN A 98 -23.65 -17.55 11.53
N HIS A 99 -23.65 -16.30 11.12
CA HIS A 99 -24.74 -15.77 10.30
C HIS A 99 -24.71 -16.33 8.89
N ARG A 100 -23.53 -16.64 8.38
CA ARG A 100 -23.43 -17.31 7.10
C ARG A 100 -24.19 -18.65 7.13
N GLY A 101 -24.00 -19.42 8.19
CA GLY A 101 -24.69 -20.70 8.33
C GLY A 101 -26.19 -20.58 8.37
N ALA A 102 -26.71 -19.46 8.89
CA ALA A 102 -28.13 -19.21 8.95
C ALA A 102 -28.71 -18.73 7.60
N LEU A 103 -27.92 -18.04 6.80
CA LEU A 103 -28.42 -17.41 5.59
C LEU A 103 -28.09 -18.18 4.32
N ILE A 104 -26.98 -18.89 4.29
CA ILE A 104 -26.59 -19.66 3.13
C ILE A 104 -26.63 -21.13 3.46
N ARG A 105 -27.54 -21.84 2.80
CA ARG A 105 -27.68 -23.28 2.97
C ARG A 105 -26.98 -23.94 1.79
N ALA A 106 -25.87 -24.52 2.07
CA ALA A 106 -25.13 -25.22 1.02
C ALA A 106 -25.59 -26.64 0.89
#